data_1d634f3c62a356310d04bc28aae4363c
#
_entry.id   1d634f3c62a356310d04bc28aae4363c
#
_cell.length_a   1.000
_cell.length_b   1.000
_cell.length_c   1.000
_cell.angle_alpha   90.00
_cell.angle_beta   90.00
_cell.angle_gamma   90.00
#
_symmetry.space_group_name_H-M   'P 1'
#
loop_
_entity.id
_entity.type
_entity.pdbx_description
1 polymer ?
#
loop_
_entity_poly.entity_id
_entity_poly.type
_entity_poly.pdbx_seq_one_letter_code
_entity_poly.pdbx_strand_id
1 'polypeptide(L)'
;MESNRMINRILVATDASAASNRALEMAAQLSTQYDAELLIIHVIRDMQIPFDIKEIPELESDTIESFATAREEIMRKVAESVLRDARAKAGKAGASKVETTIGTGDPATSILDVAKRRETDMIVIGTRGLGKLKGQILGSVSRKVTNNAETSCLIVR
;
A
#
# COMPACT_ATOMS: atom_id res chain seq x y z
N MET A 1 -11.03 -31.28 -12.15
CA MET A 1 -11.35 -30.08 -12.95
C MET A 1 -10.53 -28.94 -12.39
N GLU A 2 -9.49 -28.54 -13.08
CA GLU A 2 -8.78 -27.32 -12.75
C GLU A 2 -9.76 -26.16 -12.92
N SER A 3 -10.02 -25.46 -11.81
CA SER A 3 -10.77 -24.22 -11.85
C SER A 3 -9.95 -23.24 -12.68
N ASN A 4 -10.40 -22.95 -13.89
CA ASN A 4 -9.80 -21.96 -14.77
C ASN A 4 -10.05 -20.53 -14.24
N ARG A 5 -9.77 -20.32 -12.96
CA ARG A 5 -9.82 -19.01 -12.31
C ARG A 5 -8.50 -18.30 -12.63
N MET A 6 -8.57 -17.37 -13.55
CA MET A 6 -7.43 -16.57 -13.95
C MET A 6 -6.98 -15.61 -12.83
N ILE A 7 -7.84 -15.29 -11.87
CA ILE A 7 -7.60 -14.36 -10.75
C ILE A 7 -8.08 -15.00 -9.45
N ASN A 8 -7.15 -15.35 -8.57
CA ASN A 8 -7.44 -15.90 -7.23
C ASN A 8 -7.06 -14.95 -6.11
N ARG A 9 -6.10 -14.05 -6.35
CA ARG A 9 -5.60 -13.12 -5.35
C ARG A 9 -5.32 -11.75 -5.96
N ILE A 10 -5.94 -10.73 -5.40
CA ILE A 10 -5.81 -9.33 -5.81
C ILE A 10 -5.10 -8.56 -4.70
N LEU A 11 -4.05 -7.81 -5.04
CA LEU A 11 -3.38 -6.88 -4.14
C LEU A 11 -3.80 -5.45 -4.50
N VAL A 12 -4.24 -4.67 -3.52
CA VAL A 12 -4.49 -3.24 -3.69
C VAL A 12 -3.67 -2.43 -2.69
N ALA A 13 -3.03 -1.37 -3.17
CA ALA A 13 -2.27 -0.45 -2.33
C ALA A 13 -3.11 0.77 -1.97
N THR A 14 -3.08 1.16 -0.70
CA THR A 14 -3.77 2.37 -0.20
C THR A 14 -2.83 3.29 0.56
N ASP A 15 -2.94 4.58 0.28
CA ASP A 15 -2.36 5.68 1.05
C ASP A 15 -3.46 6.61 1.61
N ALA A 16 -4.70 6.15 1.62
CA ALA A 16 -5.91 6.88 1.99
C ALA A 16 -6.25 8.07 1.07
N SER A 17 -5.59 8.23 -0.06
CA SER A 17 -5.95 9.24 -1.07
C SER A 17 -7.26 8.89 -1.78
N ALA A 18 -7.87 9.88 -2.44
CA ALA A 18 -9.09 9.66 -3.25
C ALA A 18 -8.87 8.63 -4.36
N ALA A 19 -7.70 8.66 -5.02
CA ALA A 19 -7.37 7.70 -6.07
C ALA A 19 -7.19 6.28 -5.52
N SER A 20 -6.52 6.11 -4.37
CA SER A 20 -6.38 4.80 -3.74
C SER A 20 -7.72 4.26 -3.20
N ASN A 21 -8.62 5.12 -2.76
CA ASN A 21 -9.97 4.71 -2.38
C ASN A 21 -10.77 4.17 -3.58
N ARG A 22 -10.69 4.83 -4.74
CA ARG A 22 -11.31 4.32 -5.98
C ARG A 22 -10.69 2.98 -6.41
N ALA A 23 -9.37 2.85 -6.29
CA ALA A 23 -8.69 1.59 -6.56
C ALA A 23 -9.16 0.47 -5.61
N LEU A 24 -9.34 0.79 -4.33
CA LEU A 24 -9.85 -0.14 -3.33
C LEU A 24 -11.28 -0.62 -3.66
N GLU A 25 -12.16 0.28 -4.03
CA GLU A 25 -13.55 -0.06 -4.43
C GLU A 25 -13.55 -0.97 -5.67
N MET A 26 -12.74 -0.65 -6.68
CA MET A 26 -12.59 -1.47 -7.88
C MET A 26 -12.04 -2.86 -7.55
N ALA A 27 -11.01 -2.94 -6.71
CA ALA A 27 -10.42 -4.20 -6.29
C ALA A 27 -11.40 -5.07 -5.49
N ALA A 28 -12.22 -4.45 -4.64
CA ALA A 28 -13.27 -5.13 -3.87
C ALA A 28 -14.36 -5.72 -4.79
N GLN A 29 -14.82 -4.96 -5.78
CA GLN A 29 -15.79 -5.45 -6.76
C GLN A 29 -15.22 -6.62 -7.59
N LEU A 30 -13.98 -6.50 -8.04
CA LEU A 30 -13.31 -7.59 -8.77
C LEU A 30 -13.13 -8.82 -7.90
N SER A 31 -12.72 -8.66 -6.63
CA SER A 31 -12.58 -9.80 -5.71
C SER A 31 -13.89 -10.54 -5.50
N THR A 32 -15.00 -9.83 -5.43
CA THR A 32 -16.34 -10.41 -5.36
C THR A 32 -16.70 -11.16 -6.64
N GLN A 33 -16.47 -10.55 -7.80
CA GLN A 33 -16.80 -11.14 -9.10
C GLN A 33 -16.03 -12.42 -9.39
N TYR A 34 -14.74 -12.48 -9.00
CA TYR A 34 -13.87 -13.63 -9.22
C TYR A 34 -13.82 -14.61 -8.05
N ASP A 35 -14.49 -14.31 -6.93
CA ASP A 35 -14.37 -15.04 -5.67
C ASP A 35 -12.91 -15.10 -5.17
N ALA A 36 -12.16 -14.03 -5.42
CA ALA A 36 -10.74 -13.90 -5.12
C ALA A 36 -10.50 -13.35 -3.71
N GLU A 37 -9.34 -13.68 -3.15
CA GLU A 37 -8.82 -13.02 -1.95
C GLU A 37 -8.40 -11.58 -2.27
N LEU A 38 -8.78 -10.63 -1.42
CA LEU A 38 -8.34 -9.25 -1.50
C LEU A 38 -7.32 -8.95 -0.40
N LEU A 39 -6.09 -8.69 -0.79
CA LEU A 39 -5.03 -8.24 0.11
C LEU A 39 -4.86 -6.72 -0.02
N ILE A 40 -4.99 -6.01 1.09
CA ILE A 40 -4.82 -4.55 1.14
C ILE A 40 -3.48 -4.25 1.81
N ILE A 41 -2.62 -3.48 1.14
CA ILE A 41 -1.34 -3.02 1.68
C ILE A 41 -1.33 -1.51 1.90
N HIS A 42 -0.84 -1.10 3.07
CA HIS A 42 -0.37 0.26 3.34
C HIS A 42 1.11 0.23 3.64
N VAL A 43 1.89 1.14 3.05
CA VAL A 43 3.35 1.18 3.21
C VAL A 43 3.75 2.38 4.05
N ILE A 44 4.40 2.12 5.18
CA ILE A 44 5.07 3.14 5.99
C ILE A 44 6.38 3.47 5.29
N ARG A 45 6.50 4.72 4.80
CA ARG A 45 7.72 5.18 4.15
C ARG A 45 8.84 5.36 5.18
N ASP A 46 10.03 4.93 4.83
CA ASP A 46 11.23 5.29 5.58
C ASP A 46 11.42 6.81 5.47
N MET A 47 11.17 7.49 6.57
CA MET A 47 11.60 8.88 6.71
C MET A 47 12.94 8.85 7.45
N GLN A 48 14.01 9.12 6.73
CA GLN A 48 15.31 9.30 7.36
C GLN A 48 15.21 10.46 8.35
N ILE A 49 15.76 10.26 9.54
CA ILE A 49 16.00 11.38 10.48
C ILE A 49 16.91 12.34 9.72
N PRO A 50 16.52 13.62 9.56
CA PRO A 50 17.38 14.59 8.90
C PRO A 50 18.80 14.55 9.50
N PHE A 51 19.80 14.58 8.65
CA PHE A 51 21.20 14.50 9.06
C PHE A 51 21.55 15.55 10.14
N ASP A 52 20.95 16.70 10.02
CA ASP A 52 21.11 17.87 10.91
C ASP A 52 20.74 17.59 12.37
N ILE A 53 19.78 16.66 12.63
CA ILE A 53 19.40 16.29 14.00
C ILE A 53 20.50 15.44 14.67
N LYS A 54 21.22 14.63 13.88
CA LYS A 54 22.35 13.82 14.40
C LYS A 54 23.59 14.63 14.72
N GLU A 55 23.70 15.83 14.16
CA GLU A 55 24.82 16.74 14.34
C GLU A 55 24.58 17.80 15.43
N ILE A 56 23.43 17.77 16.13
CA ILE A 56 23.16 18.66 17.26
C ILE A 56 23.91 18.10 18.47
N PRO A 57 24.97 18.75 18.94
CA PRO A 57 25.82 18.23 20.03
C PRO A 57 25.08 18.03 21.36
N GLU A 58 23.99 18.76 21.56
CA GLU A 58 23.15 18.72 22.76
C GLU A 58 22.15 17.56 22.75
N LEU A 59 21.97 16.84 21.61
CA LEU A 59 21.11 15.68 21.53
C LEU A 59 21.88 14.40 21.89
N GLU A 60 21.63 13.90 23.08
CA GLU A 60 22.13 12.59 23.50
C GLU A 60 21.57 11.47 22.63
N SER A 61 22.36 10.43 22.41
CA SER A 61 22.00 9.25 21.62
C SER A 61 20.67 8.63 22.09
N ASP A 62 20.46 8.58 23.40
CA ASP A 62 19.24 8.02 24.02
C ASP A 62 17.98 8.83 23.68
N THR A 63 18.12 10.14 23.54
CA THR A 63 17.02 11.03 23.10
C THR A 63 16.65 10.77 21.65
N ILE A 64 17.64 10.59 20.78
CA ILE A 64 17.43 10.29 19.35
C ILE A 64 16.76 8.92 19.18
N GLU A 65 17.22 7.91 19.94
CA GLU A 65 16.66 6.56 19.90
C GLU A 65 15.23 6.51 20.44
N SER A 66 14.95 7.21 21.54
CA SER A 66 13.59 7.35 22.09
C SER A 66 12.64 8.02 21.12
N PHE A 67 13.09 9.05 20.41
CA PHE A 67 12.29 9.73 19.39
C PHE A 67 12.01 8.81 18.18
N ALA A 68 13.01 8.06 17.72
CA ALA A 68 12.85 7.12 16.62
C ALA A 68 11.84 6.02 16.96
N THR A 69 11.91 5.46 18.18
CA THR A 69 10.98 4.43 18.67
C THR A 69 9.55 4.96 18.79
N ALA A 70 9.36 6.14 19.38
CA ALA A 70 8.04 6.77 19.50
C ALA A 70 7.43 7.06 18.13
N ARG A 71 8.23 7.52 17.19
CA ARG A 71 7.81 7.78 15.82
C ARG A 71 7.37 6.50 15.09
N GLU A 72 8.14 5.42 15.22
CA GLU A 72 7.81 4.12 14.62
C GLU A 72 6.46 3.61 15.16
N GLU A 73 6.23 3.72 16.46
CA GLU A 73 4.96 3.34 17.08
C GLU A 73 3.78 4.17 16.57
N ILE A 74 3.94 5.49 16.44
CA ILE A 74 2.92 6.37 15.88
C ILE A 74 2.60 5.99 14.43
N MET A 75 3.64 5.80 13.61
CA MET A 75 3.45 5.43 12.20
C MET A 75 2.75 4.08 12.05
N ARG A 76 3.06 3.12 12.90
CA ARG A 76 2.38 1.83 12.92
C ARG A 76 0.91 1.97 13.28
N LYS A 77 0.57 2.75 14.30
CA LYS A 77 -0.83 3.03 14.68
C LYS A 77 -1.61 3.74 13.57
N VAL A 78 -0.98 4.67 12.87
CA VAL A 78 -1.57 5.32 11.69
C VAL A 78 -1.86 4.29 10.60
N ALA A 79 -0.88 3.45 10.28
CA ALA A 79 -1.04 2.39 9.27
C ALA A 79 -2.17 1.40 9.63
N GLU A 80 -2.25 0.98 10.87
CA GLU A 80 -3.32 0.11 11.38
C GLU A 80 -4.70 0.78 11.24
N SER A 81 -4.80 2.08 11.50
CA SER A 81 -6.03 2.84 11.31
C SER A 81 -6.43 2.93 9.85
N VAL A 82 -5.49 3.25 8.96
CA VAL A 82 -5.72 3.29 7.50
C VAL A 82 -6.20 1.94 6.99
N LEU A 83 -5.57 0.86 7.40
CA LEU A 83 -5.94 -0.49 6.97
C LEU A 83 -7.29 -0.95 7.52
N ARG A 84 -7.63 -0.59 8.76
CA ARG A 84 -8.94 -0.86 9.35
C ARG A 84 -10.05 -0.18 8.56
N ASP A 85 -9.87 1.09 8.22
CA ASP A 85 -10.83 1.86 7.42
C ASP A 85 -10.95 1.31 6.00
N ALA A 86 -9.82 0.94 5.38
CA ALA A 86 -9.78 0.32 4.06
C ALA A 86 -10.51 -1.03 4.04
N ARG A 87 -10.29 -1.87 5.05
CA ARG A 87 -10.99 -3.15 5.20
C ARG A 87 -12.50 -2.97 5.32
N ALA A 88 -12.94 -1.99 6.10
CA ALA A 88 -14.36 -1.68 6.26
C ALA A 88 -14.99 -1.21 4.93
N LYS A 89 -14.29 -0.35 4.18
CA LYS A 89 -14.72 0.10 2.84
C LYS A 89 -14.81 -1.06 1.85
N ALA A 90 -13.81 -1.93 1.82
CA ALA A 90 -13.81 -3.13 0.97
C ALA A 90 -14.99 -4.06 1.29
N GLY A 91 -15.28 -4.29 2.56
CA GLY A 91 -16.43 -5.07 3.00
C GLY A 91 -17.76 -4.47 2.58
N LYS A 92 -17.91 -3.13 2.69
CA LYS A 92 -19.11 -2.42 2.17
C LYS A 92 -19.27 -2.52 0.65
N ALA A 93 -18.16 -2.63 -0.07
CA ALA A 93 -18.14 -2.82 -1.52
C ALA A 93 -18.34 -4.30 -1.94
N GLY A 94 -18.53 -5.21 -0.99
CA GLY A 94 -18.89 -6.61 -1.22
C GLY A 94 -17.76 -7.63 -1.02
N ALA A 95 -16.52 -7.20 -0.76
CA ALA A 95 -15.42 -8.12 -0.53
C ALA A 95 -15.61 -8.92 0.76
N SER A 96 -15.54 -10.25 0.68
CA SER A 96 -15.74 -11.16 1.82
C SER A 96 -14.43 -11.76 2.34
N LYS A 97 -13.43 -11.93 1.46
CA LYS A 97 -12.12 -12.53 1.79
C LYS A 97 -11.07 -11.43 1.80
N VAL A 98 -11.00 -10.65 2.88
CA VAL A 98 -10.12 -9.47 2.98
C VAL A 98 -9.03 -9.70 4.01
N GLU A 99 -7.77 -9.59 3.59
CA GLU A 99 -6.59 -9.50 4.43
C GLU A 99 -5.94 -8.14 4.34
N THR A 100 -5.22 -7.74 5.37
CA THR A 100 -4.47 -6.47 5.40
C THR A 100 -3.02 -6.72 5.79
N THR A 101 -2.11 -5.94 5.26
CA THR A 101 -0.68 -6.00 5.59
C THR A 101 -0.05 -4.62 5.60
N ILE A 102 0.94 -4.44 6.47
CA ILE A 102 1.78 -3.24 6.51
C ILE A 102 3.09 -3.55 5.81
N GLY A 103 3.44 -2.72 4.83
CA GLY A 103 4.78 -2.69 4.26
C GLY A 103 5.61 -1.56 4.86
N THR A 104 6.92 -1.62 4.69
CA THR A 104 7.85 -0.57 5.12
C THR A 104 8.85 -0.25 4.02
N GLY A 105 9.38 0.97 4.03
CA GLY A 105 10.41 1.41 3.09
C GLY A 105 9.88 2.10 1.84
N ASP A 106 10.49 1.81 0.70
CA ASP A 106 10.03 2.33 -0.59
C ASP A 106 8.70 1.69 -0.99
N PRO A 107 7.63 2.49 -1.20
CA PRO A 107 6.30 1.94 -1.44
C PRO A 107 6.22 1.01 -2.64
N ALA A 108 6.82 1.37 -3.76
CA ALA A 108 6.76 0.54 -4.96
C ALA A 108 7.48 -0.80 -4.76
N THR A 109 8.66 -0.78 -4.15
CA THR A 109 9.42 -1.99 -3.82
C THR A 109 8.64 -2.88 -2.87
N SER A 110 8.09 -2.32 -1.80
CA SER A 110 7.29 -3.07 -0.82
C SER A 110 6.04 -3.71 -1.43
N ILE A 111 5.32 -3.00 -2.31
CA ILE A 111 4.16 -3.52 -3.02
C ILE A 111 4.56 -4.71 -3.91
N LEU A 112 5.64 -4.57 -4.68
CA LEU A 112 6.13 -5.62 -5.59
C LEU A 112 6.61 -6.86 -4.82
N ASP A 113 7.31 -6.67 -3.71
CA ASP A 113 7.79 -7.78 -2.85
C ASP A 113 6.62 -8.55 -2.23
N VAL A 114 5.59 -7.84 -1.76
CA VAL A 114 4.38 -8.49 -1.24
C VAL A 114 3.62 -9.20 -2.35
N ALA A 115 3.46 -8.59 -3.52
CA ALA A 115 2.81 -9.22 -4.66
C ALA A 115 3.47 -10.55 -5.02
N LYS A 116 4.80 -10.58 -5.07
CA LYS A 116 5.59 -11.79 -5.37
C LYS A 116 5.47 -12.85 -4.28
N ARG A 117 5.69 -12.47 -3.02
CA ARG A 117 5.63 -13.42 -1.88
C ARG A 117 4.24 -14.03 -1.68
N ARG A 118 3.19 -13.27 -2.00
CA ARG A 118 1.80 -13.69 -1.85
C ARG A 118 1.22 -14.30 -3.13
N GLU A 119 2.04 -14.46 -4.17
CA GLU A 119 1.62 -15.02 -5.47
C GLU A 119 0.35 -14.36 -6.00
N THR A 120 0.40 -13.02 -6.05
CA THR A 120 -0.75 -12.19 -6.45
C THR A 120 -0.94 -12.24 -7.97
N ASP A 121 -2.17 -12.44 -8.42
CA ASP A 121 -2.52 -12.51 -9.86
C ASP A 121 -2.73 -11.12 -10.46
N MET A 122 -3.12 -10.14 -9.63
CA MET A 122 -3.37 -8.77 -10.07
C MET A 122 -3.02 -7.74 -8.99
N ILE A 123 -2.34 -6.67 -9.38
CA ILE A 123 -2.14 -5.48 -8.56
C ILE A 123 -3.11 -4.40 -9.02
N VAL A 124 -3.87 -3.82 -8.10
CA VAL A 124 -4.74 -2.66 -8.37
C VAL A 124 -4.15 -1.45 -7.65
N ILE A 125 -3.96 -0.37 -8.37
CA ILE A 125 -3.32 0.84 -7.83
C ILE A 125 -3.95 2.10 -8.42
N GLY A 126 -4.10 3.14 -7.59
CA GLY A 126 -4.55 4.46 -8.06
C GLY A 126 -3.48 5.15 -8.91
N THR A 127 -3.89 6.01 -9.82
CA THR A 127 -2.98 6.76 -10.70
C THR A 127 -2.04 7.69 -9.94
N ARG A 128 -2.50 8.23 -8.78
CA ARG A 128 -1.77 9.19 -7.94
C ARG A 128 -2.04 8.91 -6.47
N GLY A 129 -1.03 9.15 -5.63
CA GLY A 129 -1.18 9.19 -4.19
C GLY A 129 -1.38 10.63 -3.69
N LEU A 130 -0.94 10.88 -2.44
CA LEU A 130 -1.04 12.20 -1.78
C LEU A 130 -0.13 13.28 -2.39
N GLY A 131 0.81 12.92 -3.27
CA GLY A 131 1.75 13.85 -3.91
C GLY A 131 1.08 14.71 -5.00
N LYS A 132 1.32 16.03 -4.95
CA LYS A 132 0.74 17.03 -5.87
C LYS A 132 1.68 17.38 -7.03
N LEU A 133 2.01 16.46 -7.90
CA LEU A 133 2.72 16.79 -9.15
C LEU A 133 1.69 17.02 -10.27
N LYS A 134 1.47 18.29 -10.61
CA LYS A 134 0.62 18.65 -11.76
C LYS A 134 1.29 18.20 -13.06
N GLY A 135 0.51 17.60 -13.96
CA GLY A 135 0.93 17.28 -15.34
C GLY A 135 1.42 15.86 -15.61
N GLN A 136 1.59 15.00 -14.60
CA GLN A 136 1.92 13.59 -14.82
C GLN A 136 0.66 12.71 -14.83
N ILE A 137 0.58 11.80 -15.80
CA ILE A 137 -0.54 10.86 -15.93
C ILE A 137 -0.51 9.81 -14.81
N LEU A 138 0.69 9.35 -14.41
CA LEU A 138 0.93 8.39 -13.33
C LEU A 138 1.83 9.00 -12.26
N GLY A 139 1.55 8.71 -10.99
CA GLY A 139 2.44 9.00 -9.87
C GLY A 139 3.71 8.14 -9.90
N SER A 140 4.69 8.51 -9.09
CA SER A 140 5.99 7.79 -9.02
C SER A 140 5.82 6.32 -8.62
N VAL A 141 4.96 6.04 -7.63
CA VAL A 141 4.71 4.67 -7.15
C VAL A 141 4.00 3.85 -8.21
N SER A 142 2.89 4.34 -8.76
CA SER A 142 2.13 3.61 -9.79
C SER A 142 2.96 3.32 -11.04
N ARG A 143 3.80 4.27 -11.46
CA ARG A 143 4.72 4.07 -12.58
C ARG A 143 5.76 2.98 -12.28
N LYS A 144 6.41 3.05 -11.13
CA LYS A 144 7.44 2.08 -10.74
C LYS A 144 6.85 0.67 -10.56
N VAL A 145 5.66 0.56 -9.97
CA VAL A 145 4.95 -0.72 -9.85
C VAL A 145 4.62 -1.28 -11.23
N THR A 146 4.00 -0.50 -12.10
CA THR A 146 3.59 -0.95 -13.45
C THR A 146 4.77 -1.41 -14.30
N ASN A 147 5.91 -0.70 -14.20
CA ASN A 147 7.10 -1.02 -15.00
C ASN A 147 7.84 -2.28 -14.52
N ASN A 148 7.69 -2.66 -13.24
CA ASN A 148 8.46 -3.74 -12.64
C ASN A 148 7.61 -4.92 -12.15
N ALA A 149 6.29 -4.87 -12.27
CA ALA A 149 5.43 -5.98 -11.88
C ALA A 149 5.59 -7.17 -12.82
N GLU A 150 5.69 -8.36 -12.22
CA GLU A 150 5.68 -9.64 -12.95
C GLU A 150 4.25 -10.15 -13.18
N THR A 151 3.24 -9.46 -12.62
CA THR A 151 1.82 -9.79 -12.71
C THR A 151 1.02 -8.66 -13.36
N SER A 152 -0.25 -8.91 -13.64
CA SER A 152 -1.15 -7.91 -14.21
C SER A 152 -1.32 -6.71 -13.29
N CYS A 153 -1.34 -5.50 -13.85
CA CYS A 153 -1.59 -4.26 -13.11
C CYS A 153 -2.83 -3.55 -13.66
N LEU A 154 -3.76 -3.21 -12.78
CA LEU A 154 -4.90 -2.37 -13.08
C LEU A 154 -4.68 -0.98 -12.46
N ILE A 155 -4.63 0.04 -13.31
CA ILE A 155 -4.51 1.43 -12.90
C ILE A 155 -5.91 2.06 -12.85
N VAL A 156 -6.26 2.60 -11.67
CA VAL A 156 -7.57 3.24 -11.45
C VAL A 156 -7.39 4.76 -11.34
N ARG A 157 -8.17 5.52 -12.11
CA ARG A 157 -8.19 6.98 -12.13
C ARG A 157 -9.23 7.57 -11.19
#